data_a6595b4d86ba67da724a35f45a06be43
#
_entry.id   a6595b4d86ba67da724a35f45a06be43
#
_cell.length_a   1.000
_cell.length_b   1.000
_cell.length_c   1.000
_cell.angle_alpha   90.00
_cell.angle_beta   90.00
_cell.angle_gamma   90.00
#
_symmetry.space_group_name_H-M   'P 1'
#
loop_
_entity.id
_entity.type
_entity.pdbx_description
1 polymer ?
#
loop_
_entity_poly.entity_id
_entity_poly.type
_entity_poly.pdbx_seq_one_letter_code
_entity_poly.pdbx_strand_id
1 'polypeptide(L)'
;LAEEQLAASEYDSKIVTYLGDGIVITQLPTEEAITRFTDCMDKICKMAKRVCKAKITAGIGHVCSGPEELQMSYLGAKNAVSYRVLYGNTRAINIAEIDPQENADLPWEEPFIQKIIKKVKVGEEQPLLDAIAEFTEKLAGSKMSLQRYRILIMELITELSRFGANNQINLEAVSYTHLRAHETSLHL
;
A
#
# COMPACT_ATOMS: atom_id res chain seq x y z
N LEU A 1 -0.05 -6.76 -22.94
CA LEU A 1 1.20 -6.38 -22.26
C LEU A 1 1.58 -7.38 -21.16
N ALA A 2 0.71 -7.61 -20.15
CA ALA A 2 1.01 -8.58 -19.09
C ALA A 2 1.11 -10.01 -19.64
N GLU A 3 0.15 -10.42 -20.46
CA GLU A 3 0.15 -11.72 -21.15
C GLU A 3 1.39 -11.93 -22.01
N GLU A 4 1.79 -10.94 -22.78
CA GLU A 4 3.00 -10.99 -23.61
C GLU A 4 4.28 -11.12 -22.78
N GLN A 5 4.35 -10.43 -21.67
CA GLN A 5 5.50 -10.49 -20.76
C GLN A 5 5.56 -11.83 -20.01
N LEU A 6 4.42 -12.35 -19.58
CA LEU A 6 4.34 -13.68 -18.96
C LEU A 6 4.59 -14.79 -19.97
N ALA A 7 4.09 -14.68 -21.21
CA ALA A 7 4.38 -15.63 -22.27
C ALA A 7 5.86 -15.63 -22.68
N ALA A 8 6.55 -14.49 -22.55
CA ALA A 8 8.00 -14.39 -22.77
C ALA A 8 8.82 -14.87 -21.57
N SER A 9 8.19 -15.12 -20.43
CA SER A 9 8.83 -15.70 -19.25
C SER A 9 8.83 -17.23 -19.31
N GLU A 10 9.69 -17.86 -18.53
CA GLU A 10 9.77 -19.33 -18.43
C GLU A 10 8.61 -19.95 -17.63
N TYR A 11 7.58 -19.14 -17.26
CA TYR A 11 6.49 -19.56 -16.39
C TYR A 11 5.25 -19.92 -17.20
N ASP A 12 4.72 -21.12 -16.97
CA ASP A 12 3.37 -21.47 -17.43
C ASP A 12 2.34 -20.72 -16.57
N SER A 13 1.77 -19.69 -17.16
CA SER A 13 0.91 -18.75 -16.44
C SER A 13 -0.44 -18.60 -17.12
N LYS A 14 -1.51 -18.58 -16.33
CA LYS A 14 -2.87 -18.33 -16.79
C LYS A 14 -3.42 -17.06 -16.15
N ILE A 15 -3.97 -16.17 -16.97
CA ILE A 15 -4.60 -14.94 -16.50
C ILE A 15 -6.12 -15.13 -16.53
N VAL A 16 -6.76 -14.85 -15.42
CA VAL A 16 -8.22 -14.83 -15.27
C VAL A 16 -8.67 -13.55 -14.62
N THR A 17 -9.90 -13.14 -14.92
CA THR A 17 -10.52 -11.97 -14.25
C THR A 17 -11.57 -12.46 -13.26
N TYR A 18 -11.49 -11.99 -12.02
CA TYR A 18 -12.44 -12.35 -10.98
C TYR A 18 -12.74 -11.13 -10.08
N LEU A 19 -14.01 -10.78 -9.96
CA LEU A 19 -14.48 -9.62 -9.17
C LEU A 19 -13.78 -8.29 -9.50
N GLY A 20 -13.39 -8.10 -10.75
CA GLY A 20 -12.69 -6.89 -11.20
C GLY A 20 -11.17 -6.93 -11.01
N ASP A 21 -10.64 -7.96 -10.34
CA ASP A 21 -9.21 -8.17 -10.20
C ASP A 21 -8.68 -9.05 -11.36
N GLY A 22 -7.50 -8.73 -11.87
CA GLY A 22 -6.73 -9.61 -12.74
C GLY A 22 -5.93 -10.59 -11.88
N ILE A 23 -6.16 -11.88 -12.05
CA ILE A 23 -5.48 -12.94 -11.29
C ILE A 23 -4.55 -13.67 -12.23
N VAL A 24 -3.30 -13.82 -11.83
CA VAL A 24 -2.30 -14.65 -12.50
C VAL A 24 -2.10 -15.92 -11.68
N ILE A 25 -2.39 -17.07 -12.27
CA ILE A 25 -2.08 -18.37 -11.70
C ILE A 25 -0.88 -18.89 -12.47
N THR A 26 0.19 -19.22 -11.76
CA THR A 26 1.43 -19.66 -12.38
C THR A 26 1.97 -20.91 -11.69
N GLN A 27 2.58 -21.78 -12.49
CA GLN A 27 3.33 -22.92 -11.97
C GLN A 27 4.78 -22.53 -11.82
N LEU A 28 5.32 -22.71 -10.61
CA LEU A 28 6.73 -22.46 -10.33
C LEU A 28 7.50 -23.78 -10.40
N PRO A 29 8.68 -23.78 -11.04
CA PRO A 29 9.51 -25.00 -11.14
C PRO A 29 10.13 -25.41 -9.79
N THR A 30 10.37 -24.44 -8.92
CA THR A 30 10.84 -24.63 -7.55
C THR A 30 10.24 -23.53 -6.66
N GLU A 31 10.18 -23.79 -5.37
CA GLU A 31 9.69 -22.80 -4.41
C GLU A 31 10.54 -21.51 -4.40
N GLU A 32 11.84 -21.64 -4.63
CA GLU A 32 12.78 -20.51 -4.71
C GLU A 32 12.53 -19.61 -5.94
N ALA A 33 11.85 -20.12 -6.97
CA ALA A 33 11.52 -19.34 -8.16
C ALA A 33 10.55 -18.19 -7.87
N ILE A 34 9.91 -18.18 -6.69
CA ILE A 34 8.99 -17.12 -6.26
C ILE A 34 9.66 -15.72 -6.27
N THR A 35 10.93 -15.63 -5.87
CA THR A 35 11.67 -14.35 -5.87
C THR A 35 11.83 -13.81 -7.30
N ARG A 36 12.22 -14.67 -8.24
CA ARG A 36 12.35 -14.29 -9.66
C ARG A 36 11.00 -13.95 -10.28
N PHE A 37 9.95 -14.66 -9.88
CA PHE A 37 8.59 -14.36 -10.31
C PHE A 37 8.14 -13.01 -9.74
N THR A 38 8.43 -12.71 -8.47
CA THR A 38 8.18 -11.40 -7.85
C THR A 38 8.86 -10.28 -8.64
N ASP A 39 10.11 -10.44 -9.03
CA ASP A 39 10.85 -9.47 -9.84
C ASP A 39 10.22 -9.29 -11.24
N CYS A 40 9.75 -10.38 -11.84
CA CYS A 40 9.05 -10.32 -13.12
C CYS A 40 7.75 -9.49 -13.01
N MET A 41 6.94 -9.76 -12.01
CA MET A 41 5.71 -9.02 -11.74
C MET A 41 5.97 -7.55 -11.41
N ASP A 42 7.05 -7.25 -10.71
CA ASP A 42 7.47 -5.87 -10.43
C ASP A 42 7.86 -5.11 -11.71
N LYS A 43 8.56 -5.76 -12.63
CA LYS A 43 8.87 -5.21 -13.96
C LYS A 43 7.59 -4.93 -14.76
N ILE A 44 6.61 -5.83 -14.72
CA ILE A 44 5.30 -5.64 -15.38
C ILE A 44 4.58 -4.42 -14.81
N CYS A 45 4.53 -4.27 -13.48
CA CYS A 45 3.92 -3.10 -12.83
C CYS A 45 4.59 -1.79 -13.26
N LYS A 46 5.92 -1.76 -13.28
CA LYS A 46 6.71 -0.59 -13.72
C LYS A 46 6.51 -0.28 -15.20
N MET A 47 6.43 -1.31 -16.05
CA MET A 47 6.19 -1.17 -17.48
C MET A 47 4.78 -0.65 -17.76
N ALA A 48 3.75 -1.13 -17.08
CA ALA A 48 2.39 -0.64 -17.18
C ALA A 48 2.30 0.86 -16.85
N LYS A 49 3.00 1.32 -15.84
CA LYS A 49 3.10 2.76 -15.53
C LYS A 49 3.76 3.54 -16.65
N ARG A 50 4.85 3.02 -17.23
CA ARG A 50 5.62 3.72 -18.28
C ARG A 50 4.87 3.78 -19.60
N VAL A 51 4.29 2.67 -20.03
CA VAL A 51 3.67 2.52 -21.36
C VAL A 51 2.20 2.96 -21.35
N CYS A 52 1.44 2.44 -20.41
CA CYS A 52 -0.02 2.64 -20.34
C CYS A 52 -0.43 3.77 -19.38
N LYS A 53 0.52 4.38 -18.65
CA LYS A 53 0.26 5.34 -17.56
C LYS A 53 -0.60 4.75 -16.44
N ALA A 54 -0.74 3.44 -16.38
CA ALA A 54 -1.53 2.72 -15.39
C ALA A 54 -0.69 2.42 -14.14
N LYS A 55 -1.21 2.79 -12.95
CA LYS A 55 -0.60 2.45 -11.66
C LYS A 55 -1.18 1.10 -11.21
N ILE A 56 -0.40 0.04 -11.37
CA ILE A 56 -0.79 -1.33 -11.02
C ILE A 56 0.05 -1.80 -9.84
N THR A 57 -0.58 -2.45 -8.88
CA THR A 57 0.10 -3.16 -7.79
C THR A 57 -0.26 -4.63 -7.89
N ALA A 58 0.73 -5.49 -7.93
CA ALA A 58 0.56 -6.94 -7.92
C ALA A 58 0.81 -7.48 -6.51
N GLY A 59 -0.15 -8.23 -5.97
CA GLY A 59 0.06 -9.00 -4.74
C GLY A 59 0.42 -10.43 -5.10
N ILE A 60 1.40 -10.99 -4.42
CA ILE A 60 1.84 -12.37 -4.59
C ILE A 60 1.51 -13.12 -3.32
N GLY A 61 0.72 -14.19 -3.46
CA GLY A 61 0.31 -15.06 -2.38
C GLY A 61 1.38 -16.09 -2.01
N HIS A 62 1.07 -16.90 -1.01
CA HIS A 62 1.92 -18.03 -0.65
C HIS A 62 1.98 -19.05 -1.78
N VAL A 63 3.14 -19.68 -1.94
CA VAL A 63 3.28 -20.85 -2.81
C VAL A 63 2.42 -21.97 -2.23
N CYS A 64 1.69 -22.65 -3.08
CA CYS A 64 0.83 -23.78 -2.72
C CYS A 64 1.20 -25.03 -3.50
N SER A 65 1.01 -26.19 -2.86
CA SER A 65 1.38 -27.49 -3.42
C SER A 65 0.25 -28.11 -4.26
N GLY A 66 -0.97 -27.62 -4.12
CA GLY A 66 -2.12 -28.17 -4.80
C GLY A 66 -3.26 -27.16 -4.99
N PRO A 67 -4.24 -27.50 -5.84
CA PRO A 67 -5.37 -26.61 -6.15
C PRO A 67 -6.26 -26.30 -4.93
N GLU A 68 -6.29 -27.17 -3.93
CA GLU A 68 -7.01 -26.99 -2.68
C GLU A 68 -6.50 -25.82 -1.84
N GLU A 69 -5.23 -25.46 -2.01
CA GLU A 69 -4.57 -24.35 -1.30
C GLU A 69 -4.65 -23.02 -2.08
N LEU A 70 -5.15 -23.02 -3.33
CA LEU A 70 -5.24 -21.81 -4.16
C LEU A 70 -6.06 -20.72 -3.51
N GLN A 71 -7.08 -21.05 -2.73
CA GLN A 71 -7.87 -20.06 -2.01
C GLN A 71 -7.01 -19.30 -1.00
N MET A 72 -6.16 -20.00 -0.26
CA MET A 72 -5.27 -19.36 0.73
C MET A 72 -4.20 -18.51 0.03
N SER A 73 -3.64 -19.00 -1.08
CA SER A 73 -2.72 -18.22 -1.89
C SER A 73 -3.37 -16.93 -2.42
N TYR A 74 -4.59 -17.01 -2.94
CA TYR A 74 -5.36 -15.85 -3.40
C TYR A 74 -5.63 -14.83 -2.29
N LEU A 75 -6.05 -15.29 -1.11
CA LEU A 75 -6.26 -14.41 0.05
C LEU A 75 -4.96 -13.75 0.51
N GLY A 76 -3.86 -14.49 0.49
CA GLY A 76 -2.52 -13.95 0.73
C GLY A 76 -2.15 -12.86 -0.28
N ALA A 77 -2.39 -13.10 -1.57
CA ALA A 77 -2.16 -12.11 -2.62
C ALA A 77 -3.01 -10.83 -2.43
N LYS A 78 -4.29 -10.97 -2.11
CA LYS A 78 -5.16 -9.82 -1.78
C LYS A 78 -4.67 -9.05 -0.56
N ASN A 79 -4.24 -9.77 0.47
CA ASN A 79 -3.66 -9.14 1.65
C ASN A 79 -2.38 -8.36 1.28
N ALA A 80 -1.48 -8.95 0.47
CA ALA A 80 -0.27 -8.28 0.00
C ALA A 80 -0.58 -6.96 -0.74
N VAL A 81 -1.60 -6.93 -1.62
CA VAL A 81 -2.03 -5.69 -2.30
C VAL A 81 -2.44 -4.61 -1.29
N SER A 82 -3.03 -4.98 -0.16
CA SER A 82 -3.46 -4.02 0.87
C SER A 82 -2.28 -3.26 1.49
N TYR A 83 -1.09 -3.84 1.48
CA TYR A 83 0.15 -3.19 1.96
C TYR A 83 0.71 -2.13 1.01
N ARG A 84 0.06 -1.89 -0.14
CA ARG A 84 0.44 -0.78 -1.05
C ARG A 84 0.42 0.60 -0.37
N VAL A 85 -0.33 0.75 0.70
CA VAL A 85 -0.38 2.00 1.49
C VAL A 85 0.93 2.26 2.23
N LEU A 86 1.68 1.20 2.58
CA LEU A 86 2.98 1.27 3.26
C LEU A 86 4.14 1.25 2.26
N TYR A 87 4.08 0.33 1.27
CA TYR A 87 5.19 0.11 0.35
C TYR A 87 5.08 0.89 -0.97
N GLY A 88 3.99 1.62 -1.17
CA GLY A 88 3.72 2.39 -2.40
C GLY A 88 3.07 1.56 -3.51
N ASN A 89 2.59 2.28 -4.51
CA ASN A 89 1.96 1.72 -5.70
C ASN A 89 2.99 1.38 -6.79
N THR A 90 2.55 0.65 -7.81
CA THR A 90 3.34 0.36 -9.02
C THR A 90 4.51 -0.59 -8.74
N ARG A 91 4.22 -1.62 -7.99
CA ARG A 91 5.18 -2.67 -7.65
C ARG A 91 4.51 -4.01 -7.37
N ALA A 92 5.29 -5.07 -7.36
CA ALA A 92 4.89 -6.36 -6.79
C ALA A 92 5.17 -6.36 -5.28
N ILE A 93 4.29 -7.01 -4.52
CA ILE A 93 4.39 -7.18 -3.07
C ILE A 93 4.16 -8.66 -2.78
N ASN A 94 5.16 -9.34 -2.26
CA ASN A 94 5.08 -10.75 -1.89
C ASN A 94 4.68 -10.87 -0.42
N ILE A 95 3.61 -11.59 -0.14
CA ILE A 95 3.09 -11.77 1.22
C ILE A 95 4.10 -12.45 2.14
N ALA A 96 4.90 -13.37 1.61
CA ALA A 96 5.94 -14.08 2.38
C ALA A 96 7.09 -13.16 2.83
N GLU A 97 7.31 -12.03 2.14
CA GLU A 97 8.32 -11.04 2.50
C GLU A 97 7.81 -10.02 3.52
N ILE A 98 6.47 -9.99 3.71
CA ILE A 98 5.84 -9.18 4.73
C ILE A 98 5.86 -10.00 6.02
N ASP A 99 6.84 -9.73 6.88
CA ASP A 99 6.91 -10.26 8.24
C ASP A 99 6.46 -9.15 9.21
N PRO A 100 5.14 -8.97 9.42
CA PRO A 100 4.66 -7.94 10.33
C PRO A 100 5.02 -8.36 11.76
N GLN A 101 5.83 -7.57 12.42
CA GLN A 101 6.02 -7.71 13.86
C GLN A 101 4.75 -7.22 14.54
N GLU A 102 3.84 -8.15 14.87
CA GLU A 102 2.51 -7.84 15.45
C GLU A 102 2.60 -7.10 16.78
N ASN A 103 3.71 -7.24 17.50
CA ASN A 103 3.92 -6.71 18.85
C ASN A 103 5.18 -5.84 18.98
N ALA A 104 5.68 -5.28 17.89
CA ALA A 104 6.77 -4.32 18.02
C ALA A 104 6.22 -3.06 18.71
N ASP A 105 6.62 -2.85 19.96
CA ASP A 105 6.48 -1.54 20.58
C ASP A 105 7.25 -0.55 19.71
N LEU A 106 6.54 0.37 19.10
CA LEU A 106 7.10 1.41 18.25
C LEU A 106 7.10 2.72 19.07
N PRO A 107 8.10 2.92 19.94
CA PRO A 107 8.11 4.02 20.91
C PRO A 107 8.16 5.40 20.24
N TRP A 108 8.32 5.44 18.93
CA TRP A 108 8.34 6.67 18.16
C TRP A 108 6.94 7.16 17.71
N GLU A 109 5.90 6.30 17.78
CA GLU A 109 4.56 6.61 17.24
C GLU A 109 3.94 7.84 17.94
N GLU A 110 3.80 7.80 19.24
CA GLU A 110 3.20 8.88 20.00
C GLU A 110 3.98 10.21 19.90
N PRO A 111 5.32 10.25 20.03
CA PRO A 111 6.10 11.45 19.79
C PRO A 111 5.87 12.08 18.41
N PHE A 112 5.68 11.27 17.35
CA PHE A 112 5.45 11.80 16.00
C PHE A 112 4.07 12.40 15.83
N ILE A 113 3.03 11.75 16.36
CA ILE A 113 1.68 12.32 16.38
C ILE A 113 1.68 13.66 17.09
N GLN A 114 2.27 13.73 18.28
CA GLN A 114 2.38 14.98 19.05
C GLN A 114 3.20 16.05 18.31
N LYS A 115 4.26 15.67 17.61
CA LYS A 115 5.06 16.57 16.78
C LYS A 115 4.22 17.18 15.64
N ILE A 116 3.44 16.37 14.93
CA ILE A 116 2.55 16.84 13.86
C ILE A 116 1.49 17.79 14.44
N ILE A 117 0.81 17.42 15.52
CA ILE A 117 -0.20 18.25 16.17
C ILE A 117 0.38 19.58 16.63
N LYS A 118 1.59 19.58 17.19
CA LYS A 118 2.29 20.82 17.59
C LYS A 118 2.56 21.72 16.38
N LYS A 119 2.97 21.16 15.23
CA LYS A 119 3.21 21.94 14.00
C LYS A 119 1.91 22.51 13.42
N VAL A 120 0.82 21.73 13.46
CA VAL A 120 -0.51 22.22 13.10
C VAL A 120 -0.92 23.42 13.97
N LYS A 121 -0.68 23.37 15.28
CA LYS A 121 -0.98 24.48 16.21
C LYS A 121 -0.20 25.75 15.91
N VAL A 122 1.05 25.62 15.47
CA VAL A 122 1.90 26.78 15.13
C VAL A 122 1.48 27.39 13.79
N GLY A 123 0.91 26.59 12.87
CA GLY A 123 0.42 27.08 11.56
C GLY A 123 1.52 27.36 10.54
N GLU A 124 2.73 26.82 10.73
CA GLU A 124 3.84 26.96 9.78
C GLU A 124 3.81 25.79 8.79
N GLU A 125 3.59 26.09 7.50
CA GLU A 125 3.38 25.07 6.47
C GLU A 125 4.62 24.18 6.26
N GLN A 126 5.79 24.77 6.03
CA GLN A 126 7.00 23.99 5.71
C GLN A 126 7.42 23.04 6.86
N PRO A 127 7.49 23.48 8.13
CA PRO A 127 7.78 22.59 9.24
C PRO A 127 6.74 21.48 9.46
N LEU A 128 5.48 21.71 9.05
CA LEU A 128 4.44 20.68 9.07
C LEU A 128 4.68 19.64 7.99
N LEU A 129 4.97 20.07 6.77
CA LEU A 129 5.27 19.18 5.64
C LEU A 129 6.51 18.32 5.94
N ASP A 130 7.55 18.89 6.51
CA ASP A 130 8.75 18.16 6.93
C ASP A 130 8.43 17.09 7.99
N ALA A 131 7.59 17.42 8.97
CA ALA A 131 7.18 16.47 10.00
C ALA A 131 6.33 15.32 9.43
N ILE A 132 5.47 15.61 8.45
CA ILE A 132 4.67 14.59 7.74
C ILE A 132 5.58 13.71 6.89
N ALA A 133 6.55 14.29 6.18
CA ALA A 133 7.50 13.54 5.37
C ALA A 133 8.33 12.57 6.23
N GLU A 134 8.86 13.04 7.35
CA GLU A 134 9.60 12.21 8.30
C GLU A 134 8.74 11.07 8.88
N PHE A 135 7.48 11.36 9.20
CA PHE A 135 6.53 10.36 9.68
C PHE A 135 6.25 9.29 8.63
N THR A 136 6.00 9.70 7.38
CA THR A 136 5.72 8.75 6.28
C THR A 136 6.94 7.91 5.92
N GLU A 137 8.15 8.47 5.98
CA GLU A 137 9.39 7.73 5.78
C GLU A 137 9.60 6.65 6.85
N LYS A 138 9.38 7.00 8.12
CA LYS A 138 9.44 6.04 9.22
C LYS A 138 8.38 4.95 9.11
N LEU A 139 7.16 5.30 8.71
CA LEU A 139 6.10 4.32 8.44
C LEU A 139 6.52 3.34 7.34
N ALA A 140 7.06 3.84 6.23
CA ALA A 140 7.51 3.01 5.11
C ALA A 140 8.68 2.09 5.48
N GLY A 141 9.56 2.53 6.37
CA GLY A 141 10.68 1.74 6.88
C GLY A 141 10.33 0.79 8.02
N SER A 142 9.14 0.93 8.62
CA SER A 142 8.68 0.05 9.69
C SER A 142 8.11 -1.25 9.13
N LYS A 143 8.37 -2.37 9.80
CA LYS A 143 7.69 -3.65 9.54
C LYS A 143 6.34 -3.74 10.25
N MET A 144 5.61 -2.64 10.24
CA MET A 144 4.33 -2.52 10.92
C MET A 144 3.26 -3.36 10.25
N SER A 145 2.40 -4.02 11.03
CA SER A 145 1.22 -4.67 10.49
C SER A 145 0.22 -3.63 9.95
N LEU A 146 -0.54 -4.01 8.92
CA LEU A 146 -1.56 -3.12 8.34
C LEU A 146 -2.61 -2.70 9.37
N GLN A 147 -2.92 -3.57 10.34
CA GLN A 147 -3.85 -3.28 11.43
C GLN A 147 -3.29 -2.17 12.34
N ARG A 148 -2.01 -2.27 12.72
CA ARG A 148 -1.34 -1.25 13.53
C ARG A 148 -1.28 0.10 12.80
N TYR A 149 -0.94 0.07 11.50
CA TYR A 149 -0.99 1.26 10.64
C TYR A 149 -2.36 1.94 10.67
N ARG A 150 -3.45 1.17 10.54
CA ARG A 150 -4.82 1.72 10.60
C ARG A 150 -5.12 2.36 11.94
N ILE A 151 -4.72 1.73 13.04
CA ILE A 151 -4.91 2.27 14.40
C ILE A 151 -4.17 3.61 14.53
N LEU A 152 -2.91 3.68 14.09
CA LEU A 152 -2.09 4.87 14.17
C LEU A 152 -2.68 6.04 13.36
N ILE A 153 -3.16 5.77 12.15
CA ILE A 153 -3.81 6.79 11.31
C ILE A 153 -5.14 7.25 11.95
N MET A 154 -5.92 6.33 12.52
CA MET A 154 -7.14 6.69 13.23
C MET A 154 -6.87 7.56 14.47
N GLU A 155 -5.81 7.29 15.20
CA GLU A 155 -5.36 8.10 16.33
C GLU A 155 -4.97 9.51 15.87
N LEU A 156 -4.18 9.64 14.81
CA LEU A 156 -3.82 10.93 14.22
C LEU A 156 -5.07 11.73 13.78
N ILE A 157 -6.01 11.08 13.09
CA ILE A 157 -7.27 11.70 12.67
C ILE A 157 -8.07 12.17 13.89
N THR A 158 -8.14 11.36 14.93
CA THR A 158 -8.86 11.68 16.16
C THR A 158 -8.27 12.91 16.86
N GLU A 159 -6.94 12.98 16.99
CA GLU A 159 -6.27 14.14 17.57
C GLU A 159 -6.46 15.42 16.72
N LEU A 160 -6.38 15.31 15.40
CA LEU A 160 -6.65 16.43 14.49
C LEU A 160 -8.12 16.89 14.60
N SER A 161 -9.06 15.97 14.68
CA SER A 161 -10.49 16.26 14.84
C SER A 161 -10.76 16.96 16.18
N ARG A 162 -10.13 16.50 17.25
CA ARG A 162 -10.20 17.13 18.57
C ARG A 162 -9.64 18.56 18.55
N PHE A 163 -8.51 18.74 17.88
CA PHE A 163 -7.92 20.08 17.69
C PHE A 163 -8.87 20.99 16.90
N GLY A 164 -9.46 20.52 15.80
CA GLY A 164 -10.42 21.26 15.00
C GLY A 164 -11.64 21.69 15.82
N ALA A 165 -12.23 20.75 16.57
CA ALA A 165 -13.38 21.05 17.43
C ALA A 165 -13.07 22.10 18.49
N ASN A 166 -11.92 21.98 19.16
CA ASN A 166 -11.49 22.92 20.19
C ASN A 166 -11.22 24.35 19.65
N ASN A 167 -10.88 24.48 18.37
CA ASN A 167 -10.61 25.75 17.71
C ASN A 167 -11.73 26.22 16.79
N GLN A 168 -12.92 25.61 16.87
CA GLN A 168 -14.10 25.94 16.06
C GLN A 168 -13.83 25.86 14.53
N ILE A 169 -12.90 25.00 14.11
CA ILE A 169 -12.59 24.78 12.72
C ILE A 169 -13.60 23.79 12.14
N ASN A 170 -14.31 24.21 11.09
CA ASN A 170 -15.24 23.31 10.38
C ASN A 170 -14.46 22.35 9.49
N LEU A 171 -14.11 21.18 10.02
CA LEU A 171 -13.36 20.14 9.30
C LEU A 171 -14.18 19.51 8.15
N GLU A 172 -15.51 19.53 8.21
CA GLU A 172 -16.35 19.05 7.11
C GLU A 172 -16.22 19.95 5.87
N ALA A 173 -16.18 21.26 6.07
CA ALA A 173 -15.96 22.20 4.97
C ALA A 173 -14.57 22.01 4.33
N VAL A 174 -13.54 21.71 5.13
CA VAL A 174 -12.18 21.45 4.65
C VAL A 174 -12.13 20.15 3.86
N SER A 175 -12.73 19.07 4.35
CA SER A 175 -12.79 17.78 3.66
C SER A 175 -13.54 17.87 2.33
N TYR A 176 -14.63 18.63 2.27
CA TYR A 176 -15.44 18.77 1.06
C TYR A 176 -14.71 19.52 -0.05
N THR A 177 -13.93 20.54 0.28
CA THR A 177 -13.13 21.29 -0.68
C THR A 177 -11.98 20.47 -1.25
N HIS A 178 -11.33 19.63 -0.44
CA HIS A 178 -10.26 18.74 -0.88
C HIS A 178 -10.74 17.59 -1.77
N LEU A 179 -11.86 16.96 -1.43
CA LEU A 179 -12.46 15.90 -2.26
C LEU A 179 -12.86 16.44 -3.64
N ARG A 180 -13.47 17.63 -3.69
CA ARG A 180 -13.88 18.26 -4.94
C ARG A 180 -12.72 18.71 -5.83
N ALA A 181 -11.63 19.19 -5.23
CA ALA A 181 -10.40 19.52 -5.95
C ALA A 181 -9.73 18.28 -6.55
N HIS A 182 -9.83 17.12 -5.89
CA HIS A 182 -9.29 15.85 -6.39
C HIS A 182 -10.11 15.27 -7.55
N GLU A 183 -11.44 15.41 -7.51
CA GLU A 183 -12.33 14.97 -8.59
C GLU A 183 -12.14 15.81 -9.87
N THR A 184 -11.93 17.12 -9.74
CA THR A 184 -11.68 18.00 -10.89
C THR A 184 -10.31 17.78 -11.54
N SER A 185 -9.32 17.24 -10.80
CA SER A 185 -7.99 16.89 -11.35
C SER A 185 -7.98 15.57 -12.11
N LEU A 186 -9.03 14.75 -12.01
CA LEU A 186 -9.15 13.46 -12.72
C LEU A 186 -9.86 13.61 -14.08
N HIS A 187 -10.38 14.79 -14.41
CA HIS A 187 -11.12 15.08 -15.64
C HIS A 187 -10.36 16.00 -16.61
N LEU A 188 -9.06 16.23 -16.40
CA LEU A 188 -8.13 16.88 -17.33
C LEU A 188 -7.00 15.89 -17.68
#